data_c915c1c660ee0a6549fb97606cff8e5e
#
_entry.id   c915c1c660ee0a6549fb97606cff8e5e
#
_cell.length_a   1.000
_cell.length_b   1.000
_cell.length_c   1.000
_cell.angle_alpha   90.00
_cell.angle_beta   90.00
_cell.angle_gamma   90.00
#
_symmetry.space_group_name_H-M   'P 1'
#
loop_
_entity.id
_entity.type
_entity.pdbx_description
1 polymer ?
#
loop_
_entity_poly.entity_id
_entity_poly.type
_entity_poly.pdbx_seq_one_letter_code
_entity_poly.pdbx_strand_id
1 'polypeptide(L)'
;MYKRQVFTAEEAKAVANRLGYPVLVRPSYVLGGQGMQIAISDKDIVEFMEIINRQVQEHPILVDKYLMGKEIEVDAVCDGEDILIPGIMEHIERAGIHSGDSISVYPAQSISQKIVDMLEDYTIKLARALHVKGLINIQFIVYNDQVYVIEVNPRSSRTVPYISKVTGIPIVKLATQVIIGNTIKGLGYTPGLQKKADYIAIKMPVFSFEKIRGADISLGPEMKSTGECLGIAETFNEALYKAFIGAGIRLPKHKNMIITVKDEDKQDIIPIARRFEALGYRIYATLGTAKVLKENGIKVIRTNKLEQPAPNLMDLILGHKIDVVIDTPPQGVEHQKDGFVIRRNAIETGVNVLTSLDTAEALATSLENTDLNNLSLIDIATIARR
;
A
#
# COMPACT_ATOMS: atom_id res chain seq x y z
N MET A 1 9.43 5.04 -23.67
CA MET A 1 9.26 3.59 -23.56
C MET A 1 9.75 3.17 -22.19
N TYR A 2 8.89 2.59 -21.38
CA TYR A 2 9.08 2.42 -19.92
C TYR A 2 9.43 0.98 -19.52
N LYS A 3 9.61 0.06 -20.49
CA LYS A 3 9.74 -1.39 -20.25
C LYS A 3 10.63 -2.07 -21.27
N ARG A 4 11.44 -3.05 -20.83
CA ARG A 4 12.30 -3.89 -21.68
C ARG A 4 12.40 -5.32 -21.14
N GLN A 5 12.59 -6.27 -22.05
CA GLN A 5 12.93 -7.66 -21.75
C GLN A 5 14.44 -7.84 -21.79
N VAL A 6 14.98 -8.61 -20.86
CA VAL A 6 16.41 -8.90 -20.71
C VAL A 6 16.61 -10.33 -20.26
N PHE A 7 17.78 -10.90 -20.54
CA PHE A 7 18.18 -12.24 -20.13
C PHE A 7 19.40 -12.25 -19.21
N THR A 8 20.25 -11.21 -19.30
CA THR A 8 21.51 -11.11 -18.56
C THR A 8 21.53 -9.91 -17.64
N ALA A 9 22.42 -9.94 -16.62
CA ALA A 9 22.62 -8.81 -15.72
C ALA A 9 23.18 -7.58 -16.46
N GLU A 10 24.04 -7.79 -17.46
CA GLU A 10 24.60 -6.71 -18.29
C GLU A 10 23.52 -6.01 -19.11
N GLU A 11 22.64 -6.78 -19.75
CA GLU A 11 21.48 -6.22 -20.45
C GLU A 11 20.56 -5.45 -19.49
N ALA A 12 20.31 -6.01 -18.30
CA ALA A 12 19.48 -5.38 -17.28
C ALA A 12 20.07 -4.04 -16.80
N LYS A 13 21.38 -3.98 -16.53
CA LYS A 13 22.08 -2.73 -16.17
C LYS A 13 21.99 -1.69 -17.30
N ALA A 14 22.26 -2.11 -18.55
CA ALA A 14 22.19 -1.21 -19.69
C ALA A 14 20.78 -0.62 -19.87
N VAL A 15 19.73 -1.43 -19.65
CA VAL A 15 18.35 -0.98 -19.69
C VAL A 15 18.04 -0.06 -18.51
N ALA A 16 18.43 -0.42 -17.29
CA ALA A 16 18.19 0.38 -16.09
C ALA A 16 18.85 1.76 -16.18
N ASN A 17 20.10 1.82 -16.63
CA ASN A 17 20.81 3.09 -16.84
C ASN A 17 20.15 3.98 -17.91
N ARG A 18 19.58 3.38 -18.96
CA ARG A 18 18.84 4.13 -19.98
C ARG A 18 17.48 4.62 -19.50
N LEU A 19 16.77 3.82 -18.70
CA LEU A 19 15.48 4.21 -18.10
C LEU A 19 15.66 5.23 -16.97
N GLY A 20 16.84 5.25 -16.35
CA GLY A 20 17.14 5.96 -15.12
C GLY A 20 16.56 5.24 -13.88
N TYR A 21 17.36 5.15 -12.81
CA TYR A 21 16.91 4.59 -11.54
C TYR A 21 15.86 5.48 -10.85
N PRO A 22 14.99 4.91 -9.99
CA PRO A 22 14.80 3.49 -9.73
C PRO A 22 14.08 2.75 -10.87
N VAL A 23 14.30 1.42 -10.93
CA VAL A 23 13.64 0.52 -11.87
C VAL A 23 13.05 -0.68 -11.14
N LEU A 24 11.98 -1.26 -11.68
CA LEU A 24 11.39 -2.50 -11.20
C LEU A 24 11.92 -3.67 -12.03
N VAL A 25 12.49 -4.67 -11.36
CA VAL A 25 12.96 -5.91 -11.97
C VAL A 25 11.97 -7.01 -11.60
N ARG A 26 11.47 -7.74 -12.59
CA ARG A 26 10.50 -8.80 -12.36
C ARG A 26 10.61 -9.94 -13.37
N PRO A 27 10.37 -11.21 -12.96
CA PRO A 27 10.20 -12.31 -13.89
C PRO A 27 9.00 -12.07 -14.81
N SER A 28 8.99 -12.67 -16.03
CA SER A 28 7.90 -12.49 -16.99
C SER A 28 6.58 -13.09 -16.52
N TYR A 29 6.64 -14.21 -15.80
CA TYR A 29 5.48 -14.90 -15.25
C TYR A 29 5.50 -14.83 -13.72
N VAL A 30 4.76 -13.88 -13.16
CA VAL A 30 4.69 -13.60 -11.73
C VAL A 30 3.24 -13.63 -11.28
N LEU A 31 2.98 -14.32 -10.16
CA LEU A 31 1.71 -14.26 -9.45
C LEU A 31 1.93 -13.57 -8.10
N GLY A 32 1.08 -12.58 -7.78
CA GLY A 32 1.13 -11.87 -6.50
C GLY A 32 2.45 -11.15 -6.21
N GLY A 33 3.16 -10.69 -7.26
CA GLY A 33 4.40 -9.92 -7.11
C GLY A 33 5.63 -10.72 -6.69
N GLN A 34 5.57 -12.05 -6.63
CA GLN A 34 6.68 -12.90 -6.19
C GLN A 34 7.95 -12.67 -7.03
N GLY A 35 9.08 -12.44 -6.35
CA GLY A 35 10.37 -12.21 -7.00
C GLY A 35 10.52 -10.84 -7.66
N MET A 36 9.55 -9.92 -7.50
CA MET A 36 9.68 -8.54 -7.96
C MET A 36 10.53 -7.73 -6.99
N GLN A 37 11.44 -6.91 -7.52
CA GLN A 37 12.35 -6.09 -6.72
C GLN A 37 12.52 -4.69 -7.33
N ILE A 38 12.64 -3.68 -6.47
CA ILE A 38 12.96 -2.31 -6.90
C ILE A 38 14.47 -2.12 -6.76
N ALA A 39 15.15 -1.86 -7.88
CA ALA A 39 16.57 -1.58 -7.94
C ALA A 39 16.81 -0.08 -8.02
N ILE A 40 17.76 0.42 -7.21
CA ILE A 40 18.19 1.82 -7.20
C ILE A 40 19.62 2.00 -7.74
N SER A 41 20.32 0.90 -7.97
CA SER A 41 21.71 0.87 -8.44
C SER A 41 22.02 -0.34 -9.31
N ASP A 42 23.14 -0.28 -10.03
CA ASP A 42 23.67 -1.43 -10.79
C ASP A 42 23.99 -2.63 -9.89
N LYS A 43 24.38 -2.40 -8.64
CA LYS A 43 24.66 -3.47 -7.66
C LYS A 43 23.36 -4.26 -7.37
N ASP A 44 22.26 -3.57 -7.14
CA ASP A 44 20.98 -4.23 -6.90
C ASP A 44 20.52 -5.06 -8.08
N ILE A 45 20.73 -4.56 -9.32
CA ILE A 45 20.42 -5.29 -10.54
C ILE A 45 21.16 -6.62 -10.59
N VAL A 46 22.48 -6.62 -10.30
CA VAL A 46 23.28 -7.85 -10.31
C VAL A 46 22.76 -8.84 -9.27
N GLU A 47 22.55 -8.38 -8.05
CA GLU A 47 22.05 -9.20 -6.95
C GLU A 47 20.67 -9.82 -7.27
N PHE A 48 19.74 -9.02 -7.78
CA PHE A 48 18.39 -9.50 -8.12
C PHE A 48 18.40 -10.47 -9.31
N MET A 49 19.22 -10.21 -10.31
CA MET A 49 19.40 -11.13 -11.44
C MET A 49 19.99 -12.46 -11.00
N GLU A 50 20.93 -12.49 -10.06
CA GLU A 50 21.46 -13.72 -9.48
C GLU A 50 20.39 -14.52 -8.72
N ILE A 51 19.56 -13.84 -7.92
CA ILE A 51 18.46 -14.49 -7.17
C ILE A 51 17.44 -15.09 -8.14
N ILE A 52 17.02 -14.34 -9.14
CA ILE A 52 16.05 -14.78 -10.14
C ILE A 52 16.62 -15.95 -10.97
N ASN A 53 17.89 -15.88 -11.38
CA ASN A 53 18.53 -16.89 -12.21
C ASN A 53 18.88 -18.21 -11.48
N ARG A 54 18.79 -18.25 -10.14
CA ARG A 54 18.90 -19.53 -9.39
C ARG A 54 17.78 -20.52 -9.73
N GLN A 55 16.65 -20.01 -10.20
CA GLN A 55 15.60 -20.80 -10.81
C GLN A 55 15.81 -20.77 -12.33
N VAL A 56 15.84 -21.93 -12.98
CA VAL A 56 16.00 -22.01 -14.45
C VAL A 56 14.95 -21.16 -15.13
N GLN A 57 15.39 -20.05 -15.73
CA GLN A 57 14.51 -19.08 -16.37
C GLN A 57 14.41 -19.41 -17.87
N GLU A 58 13.26 -19.94 -18.29
CA GLU A 58 12.95 -20.12 -19.73
C GLU A 58 12.46 -18.83 -20.40
N HIS A 59 12.15 -17.81 -19.62
CA HIS A 59 11.52 -16.57 -20.08
C HIS A 59 12.33 -15.34 -19.70
N PRO A 60 12.25 -14.25 -20.49
CA PRO A 60 12.98 -13.03 -20.22
C PRO A 60 12.55 -12.38 -18.90
N ILE A 61 13.47 -11.67 -18.28
CA ILE A 61 13.20 -10.79 -17.14
C ILE A 61 12.77 -9.43 -17.67
N LEU A 62 11.86 -8.78 -17.00
CA LEU A 62 11.36 -7.46 -17.35
C LEU A 62 12.04 -6.42 -16.45
N VAL A 63 12.53 -5.35 -17.08
CA VAL A 63 13.03 -4.15 -16.39
C VAL A 63 12.13 -2.99 -16.79
N ASP A 64 11.36 -2.50 -15.81
CA ASP A 64 10.38 -1.44 -15.99
C ASP A 64 10.85 -0.17 -15.29
N LYS A 65 10.57 1.03 -15.84
CA LYS A 65 10.75 2.28 -15.10
C LYS A 65 9.82 2.26 -13.89
N TYR A 66 10.40 2.45 -12.71
CA TYR A 66 9.61 2.61 -11.50
C TYR A 66 9.07 4.05 -11.42
N LEU A 67 7.76 4.20 -11.43
CA LEU A 67 7.07 5.47 -11.31
C LEU A 67 6.58 5.65 -9.88
N MET A 68 7.15 6.61 -9.15
CA MET A 68 6.74 6.97 -7.78
C MET A 68 5.49 7.84 -7.81
N GLY A 69 4.39 7.28 -8.32
CA GLY A 69 3.10 7.94 -8.44
C GLY A 69 2.08 7.42 -7.45
N LYS A 70 0.89 8.00 -7.52
CA LYS A 70 -0.29 7.55 -6.76
C LYS A 70 -0.90 6.33 -7.46
N GLU A 71 -1.07 5.25 -6.74
CA GLU A 71 -1.72 4.06 -7.26
C GLU A 71 -3.24 4.14 -7.11
N ILE A 72 -3.95 3.78 -8.18
CA ILE A 72 -5.40 3.82 -8.26
C ILE A 72 -5.90 2.44 -8.70
N GLU A 73 -6.95 1.96 -8.08
CA GLU A 73 -7.57 0.68 -8.39
C GLU A 73 -9.03 0.86 -8.80
N VAL A 74 -9.43 0.19 -9.87
CA VAL A 74 -10.79 0.21 -10.40
C VAL A 74 -11.28 -1.22 -10.61
N ASP A 75 -12.36 -1.58 -9.93
CA ASP A 75 -13.15 -2.77 -10.24
C ASP A 75 -14.35 -2.40 -11.08
N ALA A 76 -14.68 -3.23 -12.07
CA ALA A 76 -15.85 -3.01 -12.92
C ALA A 76 -16.54 -4.31 -13.28
N VAL A 77 -17.82 -4.18 -13.68
CA VAL A 77 -18.62 -5.26 -14.30
C VAL A 77 -18.84 -4.91 -15.77
N CYS A 78 -18.63 -5.88 -16.65
CA CYS A 78 -18.80 -5.71 -18.09
C CYS A 78 -19.71 -6.82 -18.64
N ASP A 79 -20.72 -6.46 -19.45
CA ASP A 79 -21.59 -7.43 -20.11
C ASP A 79 -21.20 -7.75 -21.56
N GLY A 80 -20.06 -7.22 -22.00
CA GLY A 80 -19.51 -7.33 -23.35
C GLY A 80 -19.63 -6.02 -24.16
N GLU A 81 -20.56 -5.14 -23.81
CA GLU A 81 -20.80 -3.84 -24.46
C GLU A 81 -20.72 -2.69 -23.46
N ASP A 82 -21.54 -2.77 -22.42
CA ASP A 82 -21.62 -1.77 -21.37
C ASP A 82 -20.73 -2.14 -20.17
N ILE A 83 -20.17 -1.13 -19.53
CA ILE A 83 -19.31 -1.28 -18.35
C ILE A 83 -19.90 -0.46 -17.21
N LEU A 84 -20.01 -1.06 -16.02
CA LEU A 84 -20.41 -0.40 -14.79
C LEU A 84 -19.19 -0.32 -13.86
N ILE A 85 -18.83 0.89 -13.46
CA ILE A 85 -17.73 1.18 -12.53
C ILE A 85 -18.34 1.66 -11.23
N PRO A 86 -18.35 0.85 -10.16
CA PRO A 86 -18.97 1.22 -8.88
C PRO A 86 -18.32 2.42 -8.21
N GLY A 87 -17.00 2.57 -8.39
CA GLY A 87 -16.23 3.65 -7.85
C GLY A 87 -14.73 3.48 -8.10
N ILE A 88 -13.99 4.53 -7.82
CA ILE A 88 -12.53 4.59 -7.98
C ILE A 88 -11.90 4.63 -6.59
N MET A 89 -10.95 3.73 -6.34
CA MET A 89 -10.20 3.61 -5.09
C MET A 89 -8.80 4.17 -5.27
N GLU A 90 -8.31 4.89 -4.27
CA GLU A 90 -6.96 5.45 -4.23
C GLU A 90 -6.16 4.80 -3.11
N HIS A 91 -4.91 4.38 -3.38
CA HIS A 91 -4.02 3.87 -2.36
C HIS A 91 -3.36 5.02 -1.58
N ILE A 92 -3.19 4.83 -0.28
CA ILE A 92 -2.50 5.80 0.58
C ILE A 92 -0.99 5.68 0.36
N GLU A 93 -0.48 4.46 0.34
CA GLU A 93 0.93 4.20 0.08
C GLU A 93 1.28 4.46 -1.39
N ARG A 94 2.53 4.85 -1.61
CA ARG A 94 3.09 5.01 -2.97
C ARG A 94 3.11 3.67 -3.69
N ALA A 95 3.11 3.72 -5.02
CA ALA A 95 3.24 2.54 -5.88
C ALA A 95 4.46 1.68 -5.50
N GLY A 96 4.31 0.36 -5.68
CA GLY A 96 5.34 -0.63 -5.36
C GLY A 96 5.04 -1.50 -4.15
N ILE A 97 3.95 -1.24 -3.44
CA ILE A 97 3.35 -2.14 -2.46
C ILE A 97 2.19 -2.86 -3.13
N HIS A 98 2.07 -4.18 -2.91
CA HIS A 98 0.97 -4.97 -3.49
C HIS A 98 -0.39 -4.38 -3.10
N SER A 99 -1.33 -4.28 -4.05
CA SER A 99 -2.64 -3.65 -3.81
C SER A 99 -3.43 -4.27 -2.65
N GLY A 100 -3.27 -5.58 -2.42
CA GLY A 100 -3.84 -6.27 -1.27
C GLY A 100 -3.30 -5.79 0.08
N ASP A 101 -2.06 -5.27 0.10
CA ASP A 101 -1.34 -4.82 1.31
C ASP A 101 -1.41 -3.30 1.51
N SER A 102 -1.94 -2.57 0.52
CA SER A 102 -2.10 -1.13 0.59
C SER A 102 -3.42 -0.73 1.26
N ILE A 103 -3.38 0.38 1.98
CA ILE A 103 -4.58 1.05 2.49
C ILE A 103 -5.26 1.73 1.30
N SER A 104 -6.54 1.43 1.06
CA SER A 104 -7.29 2.04 -0.05
C SER A 104 -8.44 2.89 0.47
N VAL A 105 -8.63 4.07 -0.11
CA VAL A 105 -9.72 4.99 0.22
C VAL A 105 -10.73 5.07 -0.92
N TYR A 106 -12.00 5.06 -0.57
CA TYR A 106 -13.13 5.33 -1.45
C TYR A 106 -14.02 6.42 -0.84
N PRO A 107 -14.45 7.40 -1.62
CA PRO A 107 -13.99 7.76 -2.98
C PRO A 107 -12.52 8.22 -2.98
N ALA A 108 -11.86 8.17 -4.14
CA ALA A 108 -10.52 8.74 -4.30
C ALA A 108 -10.49 10.21 -3.87
N GLN A 109 -9.44 10.63 -3.16
CA GLN A 109 -9.37 11.92 -2.44
C GLN A 109 -8.49 12.95 -3.13
N SER A 110 -7.40 12.53 -3.79
CA SER A 110 -6.34 13.43 -4.24
C SER A 110 -6.27 13.60 -5.76
N ILE A 111 -7.10 12.92 -6.53
CA ILE A 111 -7.10 12.98 -7.99
C ILE A 111 -8.09 14.01 -8.53
N SER A 112 -7.69 14.70 -9.61
CA SER A 112 -8.55 15.67 -10.28
C SER A 112 -9.66 15.01 -11.11
N GLN A 113 -10.73 15.75 -11.44
CA GLN A 113 -11.79 15.25 -12.30
C GLN A 113 -11.26 14.81 -13.67
N LYS A 114 -10.27 15.53 -14.23
CA LYS A 114 -9.59 15.12 -15.46
C LYS A 114 -9.01 13.71 -15.37
N ILE A 115 -8.39 13.36 -14.23
CA ILE A 115 -7.83 12.02 -14.01
C ILE A 115 -8.95 10.99 -13.86
N VAL A 116 -10.04 11.33 -13.14
CA VAL A 116 -11.23 10.47 -13.02
C VAL A 116 -11.79 10.13 -14.41
N ASP A 117 -11.96 11.12 -15.29
CA ASP A 117 -12.46 10.94 -16.64
C ASP A 117 -11.53 10.05 -17.49
N MET A 118 -10.21 10.20 -17.33
CA MET A 118 -9.22 9.34 -18.01
C MET A 118 -9.29 7.89 -17.51
N LEU A 119 -9.45 7.68 -16.20
CA LEU A 119 -9.56 6.36 -15.59
C LEU A 119 -10.83 5.64 -16.07
N GLU A 120 -11.95 6.34 -16.14
CA GLU A 120 -13.21 5.81 -16.68
C GLU A 120 -13.03 5.42 -18.16
N ASP A 121 -12.51 6.32 -19.00
CA ASP A 121 -12.28 6.08 -20.43
C ASP A 121 -11.36 4.88 -20.67
N TYR A 122 -10.23 4.81 -19.91
CA TYR A 122 -9.29 3.70 -20.04
C TYR A 122 -9.89 2.37 -19.59
N THR A 123 -10.66 2.38 -18.50
CA THR A 123 -11.37 1.18 -18.01
C THR A 123 -12.33 0.66 -19.07
N ILE A 124 -13.15 1.54 -19.68
CA ILE A 124 -14.09 1.19 -20.72
C ILE A 124 -13.37 0.63 -21.95
N LYS A 125 -12.32 1.29 -22.44
CA LYS A 125 -11.55 0.86 -23.60
C LYS A 125 -10.88 -0.49 -23.39
N LEU A 126 -10.27 -0.72 -22.21
CA LEU A 126 -9.60 -1.97 -21.89
C LEU A 126 -10.59 -3.13 -21.75
N ALA A 127 -11.71 -2.92 -21.06
CA ALA A 127 -12.72 -3.94 -20.89
C ALA A 127 -13.32 -4.39 -22.24
N ARG A 128 -13.59 -3.43 -23.15
CA ARG A 128 -14.07 -3.72 -24.51
C ARG A 128 -13.03 -4.42 -25.37
N ALA A 129 -11.78 -3.94 -25.37
CA ALA A 129 -10.69 -4.52 -26.17
C ALA A 129 -10.37 -5.97 -25.76
N LEU A 130 -10.57 -6.31 -24.49
CA LEU A 130 -10.39 -7.66 -23.95
C LEU A 130 -11.67 -8.53 -24.04
N HIS A 131 -12.76 -8.00 -24.59
CA HIS A 131 -14.06 -8.69 -24.68
C HIS A 131 -14.53 -9.28 -23.35
N VAL A 132 -14.34 -8.52 -22.25
CA VAL A 132 -14.65 -8.99 -20.89
C VAL A 132 -16.16 -9.20 -20.74
N LYS A 133 -16.53 -10.34 -20.16
CA LYS A 133 -17.86 -10.63 -19.65
C LYS A 133 -17.78 -11.05 -18.18
N GLY A 134 -18.26 -10.23 -17.27
CA GLY A 134 -18.12 -10.41 -15.83
C GLY A 134 -17.27 -9.34 -15.19
N LEU A 135 -16.33 -9.74 -14.33
CA LEU A 135 -15.49 -8.83 -13.55
C LEU A 135 -14.16 -8.50 -14.25
N ILE A 136 -13.75 -7.26 -14.09
CA ILE A 136 -12.41 -6.79 -14.45
C ILE A 136 -11.89 -5.89 -13.32
N ASN A 137 -10.63 -6.06 -12.99
CA ASN A 137 -9.87 -5.20 -12.07
C ASN A 137 -8.71 -4.58 -12.83
N ILE A 138 -8.51 -3.29 -12.69
CA ILE A 138 -7.43 -2.55 -13.35
C ILE A 138 -6.69 -1.74 -12.31
N GLN A 139 -5.38 -1.85 -12.33
CA GLN A 139 -4.49 -1.04 -11.50
C GLN A 139 -3.77 -0.01 -12.36
N PHE A 140 -3.78 1.23 -11.89
CA PHE A 140 -3.20 2.39 -12.57
C PHE A 140 -2.19 3.10 -11.66
N ILE A 141 -1.25 3.82 -12.26
CA ILE A 141 -0.44 4.85 -11.58
C ILE A 141 -0.77 6.21 -12.18
N VAL A 142 -1.05 7.18 -11.33
CA VAL A 142 -1.12 8.59 -11.68
C VAL A 142 0.23 9.22 -11.35
N TYR A 143 0.92 9.69 -12.38
CA TYR A 143 2.23 10.32 -12.26
C TYR A 143 2.34 11.50 -13.22
N ASN A 144 2.67 12.69 -12.72
CA ASN A 144 2.75 13.94 -13.50
C ASN A 144 1.49 14.19 -14.35
N ASP A 145 0.30 14.11 -13.73
CA ASP A 145 -1.01 14.29 -14.38
C ASP A 145 -1.27 13.37 -15.60
N GLN A 146 -0.58 12.23 -15.65
CA GLN A 146 -0.79 11.18 -16.62
C GLN A 146 -1.21 9.88 -15.93
N VAL A 147 -2.03 9.10 -16.61
CA VAL A 147 -2.48 7.78 -16.16
C VAL A 147 -1.71 6.70 -16.91
N TYR A 148 -1.11 5.79 -16.14
CA TYR A 148 -0.40 4.61 -16.66
C TYR A 148 -1.08 3.35 -16.15
N VAL A 149 -1.22 2.33 -17.01
CA VAL A 149 -1.74 1.03 -16.65
C VAL A 149 -0.62 0.17 -16.08
N ILE A 150 -0.79 -0.34 -14.87
CA ILE A 150 0.11 -1.33 -14.26
C ILE A 150 -0.26 -2.71 -14.79
N GLU A 151 -1.51 -3.13 -14.53
CA GLU A 151 -2.01 -4.42 -14.94
C GLU A 151 -3.53 -4.41 -15.12
N VAL A 152 -4.01 -5.38 -15.89
CA VAL A 152 -5.44 -5.63 -16.13
C VAL A 152 -5.74 -7.09 -15.78
N ASN A 153 -6.67 -7.30 -14.87
CA ASN A 153 -7.07 -8.60 -14.37
C ASN A 153 -8.53 -8.90 -14.74
N PRO A 154 -8.83 -9.67 -15.83
CA PRO A 154 -10.20 -10.03 -16.20
C PRO A 154 -10.74 -11.13 -15.29
N ARG A 155 -10.82 -10.84 -14.00
CA ARG A 155 -11.28 -11.73 -12.92
C ARG A 155 -11.72 -10.89 -11.73
N SER A 156 -12.30 -11.55 -10.71
CA SER A 156 -12.54 -10.92 -9.41
C SER A 156 -11.22 -10.49 -8.74
N SER A 157 -11.28 -9.37 -8.03
CA SER A 157 -10.22 -8.85 -7.17
C SER A 157 -10.54 -9.06 -5.69
N ARG A 158 -9.58 -8.79 -4.82
CA ARG A 158 -9.80 -8.76 -3.37
C ARG A 158 -10.64 -7.56 -2.92
N THR A 159 -10.60 -6.46 -3.66
CA THR A 159 -11.33 -5.24 -3.35
C THR A 159 -12.83 -5.33 -3.71
N VAL A 160 -13.26 -6.34 -4.47
CA VAL A 160 -14.68 -6.52 -4.85
C VAL A 160 -15.63 -6.59 -3.64
N PRO A 161 -15.37 -7.36 -2.57
CA PRO A 161 -16.24 -7.34 -1.39
C PRO A 161 -16.32 -5.98 -0.72
N TYR A 162 -15.20 -5.28 -0.64
CA TYR A 162 -15.11 -3.93 -0.07
C TYR A 162 -15.90 -2.93 -0.91
N ILE A 163 -15.59 -2.76 -2.20
CA ILE A 163 -16.24 -1.76 -3.05
C ILE A 163 -17.72 -2.07 -3.23
N SER A 164 -18.12 -3.35 -3.28
CA SER A 164 -19.53 -3.76 -3.30
C SER A 164 -20.28 -3.30 -2.07
N LYS A 165 -19.68 -3.46 -0.89
CA LYS A 165 -20.29 -3.05 0.38
C LYS A 165 -20.42 -1.54 0.51
N VAL A 166 -19.35 -0.80 0.19
CA VAL A 166 -19.31 0.65 0.37
C VAL A 166 -20.02 1.45 -0.71
N THR A 167 -20.37 0.85 -1.84
CA THR A 167 -21.19 1.48 -2.87
C THR A 167 -22.65 1.02 -2.84
N GLY A 168 -22.93 -0.06 -2.10
CA GLY A 168 -24.25 -0.70 -2.12
C GLY A 168 -24.58 -1.43 -3.43
N ILE A 169 -23.65 -1.51 -4.38
CA ILE A 169 -23.81 -2.19 -5.66
C ILE A 169 -23.38 -3.65 -5.51
N PRO A 170 -24.27 -4.64 -5.70
CA PRO A 170 -23.98 -6.05 -5.50
C PRO A 170 -23.17 -6.62 -6.69
N ILE A 171 -21.89 -6.25 -6.79
CA ILE A 171 -21.01 -6.46 -7.93
C ILE A 171 -20.92 -7.94 -8.33
N VAL A 172 -20.76 -8.85 -7.37
CA VAL A 172 -20.66 -10.29 -7.63
C VAL A 172 -21.98 -10.82 -8.24
N LYS A 173 -23.12 -10.39 -7.70
CA LYS A 173 -24.43 -10.75 -8.25
C LYS A 173 -24.60 -10.23 -9.67
N LEU A 174 -24.20 -8.97 -9.93
CA LEU A 174 -24.26 -8.38 -11.27
C LEU A 174 -23.34 -9.12 -12.24
N ALA A 175 -22.11 -9.41 -11.85
CA ALA A 175 -21.18 -10.17 -12.67
C ALA A 175 -21.74 -11.55 -13.04
N THR A 176 -22.36 -12.24 -12.09
CA THR A 176 -23.01 -13.53 -12.35
C THR A 176 -24.16 -13.36 -13.35
N GLN A 177 -24.99 -12.34 -13.19
CA GLN A 177 -26.12 -12.08 -14.10
C GLN A 177 -25.66 -11.76 -15.53
N VAL A 178 -24.59 -10.98 -15.70
CA VAL A 178 -24.08 -10.67 -17.05
C VAL A 178 -23.40 -11.87 -17.70
N ILE A 179 -22.75 -12.73 -16.93
CA ILE A 179 -22.16 -13.97 -17.45
C ILE A 179 -23.21 -14.91 -18.02
N ILE A 180 -24.40 -15.00 -17.40
CA ILE A 180 -25.53 -15.82 -17.89
C ILE A 180 -26.37 -15.14 -18.95
N GLY A 181 -26.00 -13.94 -19.43
CA GLY A 181 -26.57 -13.30 -20.60
C GLY A 181 -27.45 -12.08 -20.35
N ASN A 182 -27.61 -11.63 -19.11
CA ASN A 182 -28.30 -10.37 -18.83
C ASN A 182 -27.39 -9.18 -19.17
N THR A 183 -27.98 -8.03 -19.48
CA THR A 183 -27.25 -6.79 -19.72
C THR A 183 -27.31 -5.87 -18.51
N ILE A 184 -26.33 -5.00 -18.36
CA ILE A 184 -26.27 -4.01 -17.26
C ILE A 184 -27.53 -3.13 -17.28
N LYS A 185 -27.92 -2.64 -18.44
CA LYS A 185 -29.18 -1.86 -18.62
C LYS A 185 -30.44 -2.66 -18.31
N GLY A 186 -30.47 -3.93 -18.74
CA GLY A 186 -31.61 -4.83 -18.47
C GLY A 186 -31.77 -5.15 -16.97
N LEU A 187 -30.68 -5.06 -16.20
CA LEU A 187 -30.70 -5.19 -14.75
C LEU A 187 -31.02 -3.87 -14.01
N GLY A 188 -31.30 -2.79 -14.74
CA GLY A 188 -31.70 -1.49 -14.19
C GLY A 188 -30.55 -0.58 -13.78
N TYR A 189 -29.31 -0.85 -14.23
CA TYR A 189 -28.16 -0.02 -13.93
C TYR A 189 -27.77 0.85 -15.12
N THR A 190 -27.29 2.06 -14.83
CA THR A 190 -26.71 2.97 -15.82
C THR A 190 -25.23 2.60 -16.02
N PRO A 191 -24.77 2.39 -17.28
CA PRO A 191 -23.34 2.21 -17.56
C PRO A 191 -22.49 3.42 -17.17
N GLY A 192 -21.18 3.20 -17.01
CA GLY A 192 -20.19 4.20 -16.65
C GLY A 192 -19.91 4.26 -15.16
N LEU A 193 -19.19 5.30 -14.76
CA LEU A 193 -18.85 5.55 -13.36
C LEU A 193 -20.08 5.97 -12.56
N GLN A 194 -20.33 5.26 -11.47
CA GLN A 194 -21.47 5.53 -10.58
C GLN A 194 -21.20 6.74 -9.68
N LYS A 195 -22.29 7.34 -9.17
CA LYS A 195 -22.21 8.46 -8.23
C LYS A 195 -21.40 8.06 -6.99
N LYS A 196 -20.43 8.91 -6.59
CA LYS A 196 -19.65 8.71 -5.37
C LYS A 196 -20.52 8.83 -4.13
N ALA A 197 -20.16 8.10 -3.07
CA ALA A 197 -20.77 8.22 -1.76
C ALA A 197 -20.49 9.58 -1.10
N ASP A 198 -21.34 9.95 -0.15
CA ASP A 198 -21.20 11.17 0.65
C ASP A 198 -20.40 10.94 1.96
N TYR A 199 -19.85 9.76 2.12
CA TYR A 199 -18.99 9.33 3.24
C TYR A 199 -17.66 8.79 2.69
N ILE A 200 -16.70 8.63 3.58
CA ILE A 200 -15.39 8.06 3.29
C ILE A 200 -15.32 6.65 3.84
N ALA A 201 -14.83 5.74 3.02
CA ALA A 201 -14.57 4.36 3.39
C ALA A 201 -13.09 4.01 3.18
N ILE A 202 -12.49 3.32 4.14
CA ILE A 202 -11.09 2.87 4.11
C ILE A 202 -11.06 1.36 4.15
N LYS A 203 -10.43 0.74 3.15
CA LYS A 203 -9.98 -0.65 3.22
C LYS A 203 -8.62 -0.67 3.90
N MET A 204 -8.50 -1.35 5.02
CA MET A 204 -7.25 -1.54 5.74
C MET A 204 -6.83 -3.01 5.65
N PRO A 205 -5.63 -3.34 5.16
CA PRO A 205 -5.14 -4.71 5.15
C PRO A 205 -4.92 -5.22 6.58
N VAL A 206 -5.15 -6.51 6.78
CA VAL A 206 -4.88 -7.21 8.04
C VAL A 206 -3.82 -8.27 7.80
N PHE A 207 -2.82 -8.29 8.67
CA PHE A 207 -1.69 -9.20 8.59
C PHE A 207 -1.68 -10.17 9.77
N SER A 208 -1.29 -11.42 9.52
CA SER A 208 -1.14 -12.46 10.56
C SER A 208 0.33 -12.72 10.90
N PHE A 209 1.16 -11.69 10.90
CA PHE A 209 2.60 -11.83 11.13
C PHE A 209 2.95 -12.42 12.51
N GLU A 210 2.15 -12.20 13.52
CA GLU A 210 2.29 -12.81 14.85
C GLU A 210 2.16 -14.34 14.82
N LYS A 211 1.43 -14.89 13.84
CA LYS A 211 1.21 -16.34 13.65
C LYS A 211 2.24 -16.97 12.73
N ILE A 212 2.90 -16.20 11.86
CA ILE A 212 3.85 -16.69 10.86
C ILE A 212 5.26 -16.36 11.32
N ARG A 213 5.92 -17.34 11.95
CA ARG A 213 7.30 -17.17 12.42
C ARG A 213 8.27 -17.03 11.25
N GLY A 214 9.24 -16.12 11.38
CA GLY A 214 10.30 -15.92 10.40
C GLY A 214 9.91 -15.12 9.15
N ALA A 215 8.65 -14.69 8.99
CA ALA A 215 8.27 -13.81 7.89
C ALA A 215 8.74 -12.38 8.12
N ASP A 216 9.33 -11.75 7.10
CA ASP A 216 9.58 -10.31 7.12
C ASP A 216 8.27 -9.56 6.88
N ILE A 217 8.02 -8.57 7.70
CA ILE A 217 6.81 -7.76 7.69
C ILE A 217 6.92 -6.50 6.82
N SER A 218 8.09 -6.26 6.23
CA SER A 218 8.27 -5.15 5.30
C SER A 218 7.35 -5.31 4.09
N LEU A 219 6.62 -4.26 3.74
CA LEU A 219 5.71 -4.27 2.59
C LEU A 219 6.49 -4.06 1.30
N GLY A 220 6.00 -4.64 0.22
CA GLY A 220 6.61 -4.60 -1.10
C GLY A 220 5.66 -5.13 -2.18
N PRO A 221 6.19 -5.45 -3.37
CA PRO A 221 5.37 -5.96 -4.47
C PRO A 221 4.71 -7.32 -4.20
N GLU A 222 5.27 -8.13 -3.30
CA GLU A 222 4.72 -9.43 -2.91
C GLU A 222 3.66 -9.27 -1.81
N MET A 223 2.49 -9.89 -2.02
CA MET A 223 1.37 -9.82 -1.10
C MET A 223 1.60 -10.61 0.18
N LYS A 224 1.34 -9.98 1.34
CA LYS A 224 1.51 -10.55 2.68
C LYS A 224 0.24 -10.51 3.55
N SER A 225 -0.75 -9.72 3.17
CA SER A 225 -2.01 -9.61 3.91
C SER A 225 -2.82 -10.90 3.88
N THR A 226 -3.48 -11.20 4.99
CA THR A 226 -4.33 -12.38 5.17
C THR A 226 -5.80 -12.04 5.26
N GLY A 227 -6.14 -10.76 5.35
CA GLY A 227 -7.50 -10.26 5.44
C GLY A 227 -7.54 -8.76 5.25
N GLU A 228 -8.73 -8.20 5.41
CA GLU A 228 -8.98 -6.76 5.33
C GLU A 228 -10.10 -6.36 6.29
N CYS A 229 -10.10 -5.10 6.73
CA CYS A 229 -11.21 -4.52 7.46
C CYS A 229 -11.65 -3.20 6.85
N LEU A 230 -12.85 -2.77 7.23
CA LEU A 230 -13.50 -1.54 6.77
C LEU A 230 -13.52 -0.51 7.91
N GLY A 231 -12.94 0.67 7.64
CA GLY A 231 -13.23 1.90 8.40
C GLY A 231 -14.16 2.79 7.58
N ILE A 232 -15.22 3.33 8.19
CA ILE A 232 -16.18 4.20 7.51
C ILE A 232 -16.61 5.34 8.41
N ALA A 233 -16.63 6.56 7.86
CA ALA A 233 -17.04 7.78 8.57
C ALA A 233 -17.40 8.89 7.59
N GLU A 234 -17.88 10.03 8.10
CA GLU A 234 -18.14 11.22 7.30
C GLU A 234 -16.84 11.91 6.87
N THR A 235 -15.76 11.76 7.63
CA THR A 235 -14.44 12.34 7.34
C THR A 235 -13.38 11.29 7.09
N PHE A 236 -12.37 11.65 6.28
CA PHE A 236 -11.23 10.79 5.98
C PHE A 236 -10.46 10.36 7.25
N ASN A 237 -10.19 11.32 8.15
CA ASN A 237 -9.38 11.08 9.34
C ASN A 237 -10.05 10.08 10.29
N GLU A 238 -11.36 10.23 10.49
CA GLU A 238 -12.13 9.33 11.34
C GLU A 238 -12.29 7.94 10.71
N ALA A 239 -12.56 7.85 9.39
CA ALA A 239 -12.62 6.59 8.68
C ALA A 239 -11.30 5.83 8.78
N LEU A 240 -10.17 6.54 8.62
CA LEU A 240 -8.83 5.99 8.73
C LEU A 240 -8.52 5.53 10.15
N TYR A 241 -8.88 6.31 11.16
CA TYR A 241 -8.74 5.91 12.57
C TYR A 241 -9.50 4.61 12.86
N LYS A 242 -10.76 4.53 12.46
CA LYS A 242 -11.58 3.30 12.63
C LYS A 242 -10.96 2.11 11.91
N ALA A 243 -10.39 2.32 10.72
CA ALA A 243 -9.71 1.29 9.96
C ALA A 243 -8.46 0.78 10.69
N PHE A 244 -7.63 1.67 11.25
CA PHE A 244 -6.48 1.28 12.07
C PHE A 244 -6.89 0.43 13.27
N ILE A 245 -7.92 0.85 14.02
CA ILE A 245 -8.43 0.09 15.17
C ILE A 245 -8.99 -1.27 14.71
N GLY A 246 -9.77 -1.29 13.62
CA GLY A 246 -10.30 -2.52 13.03
C GLY A 246 -9.24 -3.50 12.57
N ALA A 247 -8.09 -3.03 12.13
CA ALA A 247 -6.93 -3.84 11.74
C ALA A 247 -6.08 -4.31 12.94
N GLY A 248 -6.45 -3.91 14.17
CA GLY A 248 -5.75 -4.33 15.38
C GLY A 248 -4.61 -3.41 15.82
N ILE A 249 -4.48 -2.22 15.23
CA ILE A 249 -3.57 -1.19 15.74
C ILE A 249 -4.03 -0.80 17.15
N ARG A 250 -3.17 -1.02 18.13
CA ARG A 250 -3.47 -0.73 19.54
C ARG A 250 -3.29 0.75 19.83
N LEU A 251 -4.21 1.32 20.59
CA LEU A 251 -4.06 2.67 21.10
C LEU A 251 -2.82 2.80 21.99
N PRO A 252 -2.07 3.92 21.90
CA PRO A 252 -0.86 4.11 22.66
C PRO A 252 -1.16 4.19 24.17
N LYS A 253 -0.38 3.45 24.95
CA LYS A 253 -0.45 3.44 26.44
C LYS A 253 0.54 4.44 27.05
N HIS A 254 1.72 4.53 26.48
CA HIS A 254 2.86 5.28 27.01
C HIS A 254 3.23 6.50 26.17
N LYS A 255 2.72 6.57 24.94
CA LYS A 255 3.12 7.53 23.91
C LYS A 255 4.64 7.54 23.69
N ASN A 256 5.24 6.34 23.65
CA ASN A 256 6.64 6.14 23.31
C ASN A 256 6.75 5.47 21.95
N MET A 257 7.67 5.95 21.11
CA MET A 257 7.89 5.37 19.79
C MET A 257 9.36 5.25 19.46
N ILE A 258 9.68 4.28 18.62
CA ILE A 258 10.99 4.15 17.99
C ILE A 258 10.88 4.60 16.53
N ILE A 259 11.81 5.42 16.09
CA ILE A 259 11.99 5.78 14.68
C ILE A 259 13.37 5.31 14.24
N THR A 260 13.41 4.39 13.30
CA THR A 260 14.62 3.93 12.62
C THR A 260 14.34 3.81 11.13
N VAL A 261 14.91 4.70 10.34
CA VAL A 261 14.65 4.78 8.91
C VAL A 261 15.95 4.70 8.12
N LYS A 262 15.84 4.15 6.90
CA LYS A 262 16.95 4.13 5.93
C LYS A 262 17.41 5.55 5.59
N ASP A 263 18.59 5.66 5.01
CA ASP A 263 19.23 6.97 4.78
C ASP A 263 18.41 7.86 3.82
N GLU A 264 17.79 7.29 2.81
CA GLU A 264 16.96 8.01 1.83
C GLU A 264 15.71 8.62 2.47
N ASP A 265 15.16 8.00 3.50
CA ASP A 265 13.92 8.43 4.17
C ASP A 265 14.16 9.44 5.30
N LYS A 266 15.43 9.76 5.63
CA LYS A 266 15.77 10.62 6.77
C LYS A 266 15.24 12.06 6.66
N GLN A 267 15.11 12.58 5.46
CA GLN A 267 14.53 13.91 5.27
C GLN A 267 13.00 13.86 5.35
N ASP A 268 12.40 12.83 4.76
CA ASP A 268 10.95 12.66 4.69
C ASP A 268 10.32 12.31 6.05
N ILE A 269 11.08 11.68 6.98
CA ILE A 269 10.59 11.38 8.34
C ILE A 269 10.47 12.63 9.23
N ILE A 270 11.20 13.73 8.92
CA ILE A 270 11.23 14.93 9.77
C ILE A 270 9.83 15.52 10.02
N PRO A 271 9.02 15.82 9.00
CA PRO A 271 7.68 16.36 9.21
C PRO A 271 6.78 15.36 9.98
N ILE A 272 6.89 14.08 9.73
CA ILE A 272 6.11 13.04 10.41
C ILE A 272 6.49 12.96 11.90
N ALA A 273 7.80 12.93 12.21
CA ALA A 273 8.28 12.91 13.59
C ALA A 273 7.87 14.15 14.38
N ARG A 274 7.83 15.33 13.75
CA ARG A 274 7.36 16.58 14.36
C ARG A 274 5.89 16.50 14.76
N ARG A 275 5.06 15.87 13.93
CA ARG A 275 3.63 15.63 14.21
C ARG A 275 3.46 14.70 15.42
N PHE A 276 4.19 13.60 15.48
CA PHE A 276 4.15 12.70 16.64
C PHE A 276 4.69 13.37 17.91
N GLU A 277 5.74 14.20 17.83
CA GLU A 277 6.19 15.02 18.96
C GLU A 277 5.09 15.95 19.48
N ALA A 278 4.38 16.63 18.56
CA ALA A 278 3.25 17.51 18.90
C ALA A 278 2.08 16.76 19.54
N LEU A 279 1.85 15.50 19.16
CA LEU A 279 0.89 14.58 19.78
C LEU A 279 1.34 14.07 21.16
N GLY A 280 2.53 14.48 21.64
CA GLY A 280 3.08 14.12 22.95
C GLY A 280 3.85 12.80 22.99
N TYR A 281 4.24 12.26 21.84
CA TYR A 281 5.10 11.07 21.80
C TYR A 281 6.54 11.39 22.17
N ARG A 282 7.15 10.49 22.96
CA ARG A 282 8.59 10.46 23.17
C ARG A 282 9.25 9.61 22.09
N ILE A 283 10.16 10.22 21.35
CA ILE A 283 10.80 9.59 20.20
C ILE A 283 12.16 9.04 20.62
N TYR A 284 12.38 7.75 20.40
CA TYR A 284 13.66 7.06 20.53
C TYR A 284 14.21 6.77 19.13
N ALA A 285 15.51 6.97 18.92
CA ALA A 285 16.14 6.69 17.64
C ALA A 285 17.63 6.32 17.80
N THR A 286 18.15 5.51 16.85
CA THR A 286 19.58 5.23 16.75
C THR A 286 20.35 6.44 16.22
N LEU A 287 21.68 6.43 16.37
CA LEU A 287 22.57 7.58 16.13
C LEU A 287 22.27 8.35 14.84
N GLY A 288 22.14 7.65 13.70
CA GLY A 288 21.93 8.30 12.39
C GLY A 288 20.62 9.07 12.32
N THR A 289 19.49 8.42 12.63
CA THR A 289 18.17 9.05 12.65
C THR A 289 18.07 10.12 13.76
N ALA A 290 18.60 9.82 14.96
CA ALA A 290 18.58 10.77 16.07
C ALA A 290 19.32 12.07 15.75
N LYS A 291 20.46 12.00 15.02
CA LYS A 291 21.21 13.16 14.58
C LYS A 291 20.37 14.07 13.70
N VAL A 292 19.76 13.51 12.65
CA VAL A 292 18.93 14.26 11.70
C VAL A 292 17.72 14.92 12.39
N LEU A 293 17.02 14.17 13.25
CA LEU A 293 15.87 14.70 13.98
C LEU A 293 16.26 15.85 14.93
N LYS A 294 17.37 15.72 15.66
CA LYS A 294 17.89 16.77 16.56
C LYS A 294 18.30 18.03 15.81
N GLU A 295 19.02 17.88 14.70
CA GLU A 295 19.43 18.99 13.84
C GLU A 295 18.23 19.78 13.28
N ASN A 296 17.06 19.12 13.19
CA ASN A 296 15.80 19.75 12.79
C ASN A 296 14.88 20.16 13.96
N GLY A 297 15.44 20.25 15.18
CA GLY A 297 14.76 20.78 16.37
C GLY A 297 13.74 19.83 17.01
N ILE A 298 13.75 18.54 16.68
CA ILE A 298 12.85 17.53 17.26
C ILE A 298 13.51 16.92 18.50
N LYS A 299 12.77 16.81 19.60
CA LYS A 299 13.25 16.19 20.84
C LYS A 299 13.30 14.67 20.65
N VAL A 300 14.50 14.12 20.63
CA VAL A 300 14.72 12.69 20.46
C VAL A 300 15.69 12.14 21.50
N ILE A 301 15.40 10.98 22.04
CA ILE A 301 16.25 10.24 22.97
C ILE A 301 17.08 9.27 22.13
N ARG A 302 18.40 9.51 22.09
CA ARG A 302 19.29 8.58 21.40
C ARG A 302 19.36 7.27 22.19
N THR A 303 19.22 6.16 21.47
CA THR A 303 19.38 4.80 21.99
C THR A 303 20.42 4.03 21.18
N ASN A 304 20.96 2.96 21.78
CA ASN A 304 21.96 2.11 21.15
C ASN A 304 21.31 1.15 20.14
N LYS A 305 22.10 0.71 19.14
CA LYS A 305 21.72 -0.38 18.23
C LYS A 305 21.70 -1.72 18.96
N LEU A 306 21.19 -2.78 18.31
CA LEU A 306 21.02 -4.12 18.90
C LEU A 306 22.33 -4.73 19.42
N GLU A 307 23.42 -4.55 18.69
CA GLU A 307 24.74 -5.10 19.03
C GLU A 307 25.51 -4.28 20.09
N GLN A 308 24.96 -3.15 20.52
CA GLN A 308 25.58 -2.25 21.46
C GLN A 308 25.08 -2.52 22.90
N PRO A 309 25.87 -2.11 23.94
CA PRO A 309 25.47 -2.31 25.34
C PRO A 309 24.09 -1.71 25.66
N ALA A 310 23.42 -2.30 26.64
CA ALA A 310 22.15 -1.79 27.19
C ALA A 310 22.31 -0.37 27.80
N PRO A 311 21.28 0.49 27.78
CA PRO A 311 19.98 0.25 27.14
C PRO A 311 20.05 0.42 25.61
N ASN A 312 19.52 -0.55 24.89
CA ASN A 312 19.41 -0.55 23.44
C ASN A 312 17.95 -0.64 22.96
N LEU A 313 17.71 -0.66 21.65
CA LEU A 313 16.37 -0.73 21.09
C LEU A 313 15.59 -1.96 21.57
N MET A 314 16.26 -3.11 21.72
CA MET A 314 15.62 -4.34 22.14
C MET A 314 15.11 -4.28 23.59
N ASP A 315 15.90 -3.67 24.49
CA ASP A 315 15.48 -3.47 25.89
C ASP A 315 14.21 -2.64 25.99
N LEU A 316 14.02 -1.66 25.10
CA LEU A 316 12.83 -0.84 25.06
C LEU A 316 11.61 -1.63 24.55
N ILE A 317 11.77 -2.47 23.51
CA ILE A 317 10.73 -3.29 22.91
C ILE A 317 10.30 -4.39 23.89
N LEU A 318 11.25 -5.20 24.35
CA LEU A 318 10.98 -6.31 25.27
C LEU A 318 10.50 -5.84 26.66
N GLY A 319 10.88 -4.63 27.06
CA GLY A 319 10.39 -3.99 28.26
C GLY A 319 8.97 -3.43 28.18
N HIS A 320 8.25 -3.65 27.08
CA HIS A 320 6.89 -3.17 26.82
C HIS A 320 6.72 -1.65 27.05
N LYS A 321 7.75 -0.87 26.74
CA LYS A 321 7.77 0.59 26.93
C LYS A 321 7.41 1.36 25.66
N ILE A 322 7.28 0.66 24.53
CA ILE A 322 7.08 1.24 23.19
C ILE A 322 5.67 0.87 22.70
N ASP A 323 4.98 1.83 22.11
CA ASP A 323 3.66 1.63 21.49
C ASP A 323 3.74 1.51 19.97
N VAL A 324 4.71 2.20 19.33
CA VAL A 324 4.85 2.25 17.87
C VAL A 324 6.32 2.19 17.48
N VAL A 325 6.61 1.41 16.46
CA VAL A 325 7.91 1.39 15.75
C VAL A 325 7.67 1.83 14.32
N ILE A 326 8.35 2.87 13.88
CA ILE A 326 8.49 3.23 12.46
C ILE A 326 9.87 2.73 12.03
N ASP A 327 9.89 1.72 11.17
CA ASP A 327 11.12 1.11 10.65
C ASP A 327 11.00 0.89 9.14
N THR A 328 11.62 1.80 8.36
CA THR A 328 11.64 1.65 6.91
C THR A 328 12.84 0.78 6.51
N PRO A 329 12.58 -0.39 5.87
CA PRO A 329 13.65 -1.31 5.52
C PRO A 329 14.58 -0.70 4.46
N PRO A 330 15.92 -0.84 4.62
CA PRO A 330 16.83 -0.55 3.53
C PRO A 330 16.60 -1.53 2.38
N GLN A 331 16.94 -1.11 1.16
CA GLN A 331 16.90 -2.01 0.00
C GLN A 331 18.18 -2.86 -0.04
N GLY A 332 18.06 -4.12 -0.51
CA GLY A 332 19.15 -5.09 -0.59
C GLY A 332 19.21 -6.08 0.57
N VAL A 333 19.80 -7.26 0.32
CA VAL A 333 19.80 -8.41 1.26
C VAL A 333 20.76 -8.19 2.45
N GLU A 334 21.88 -7.51 2.25
CA GLU A 334 22.91 -7.36 3.28
C GLU A 334 22.52 -6.46 4.47
N HIS A 335 21.57 -5.54 4.28
CA HIS A 335 21.20 -4.55 5.30
C HIS A 335 19.94 -4.90 6.12
N GLN A 336 19.36 -6.09 5.90
CA GLN A 336 18.09 -6.46 6.52
C GLN A 336 18.17 -6.98 7.96
N LYS A 337 19.35 -7.39 8.44
CA LYS A 337 19.44 -8.15 9.71
C LYS A 337 18.90 -7.40 10.93
N ASP A 338 19.38 -6.20 11.22
CA ASP A 338 18.96 -5.44 12.41
C ASP A 338 17.50 -5.00 12.34
N GLY A 339 17.09 -4.42 11.21
CA GLY A 339 15.69 -3.99 10.99
C GLY A 339 14.72 -5.17 11.07
N PHE A 340 15.05 -6.31 10.47
CA PHE A 340 14.24 -7.53 10.57
C PHE A 340 14.04 -7.95 12.04
N VAL A 341 15.12 -7.99 12.82
CA VAL A 341 15.08 -8.37 14.25
C VAL A 341 14.23 -7.38 15.06
N ILE A 342 14.37 -6.08 14.81
CA ILE A 342 13.58 -5.03 15.47
C ILE A 342 12.09 -5.22 15.15
N ARG A 343 11.75 -5.29 13.87
CA ARG A 343 10.35 -5.45 13.41
C ARG A 343 9.73 -6.72 13.96
N ARG A 344 10.47 -7.83 13.90
CA ARG A 344 9.98 -9.13 14.35
C ARG A 344 9.68 -9.14 15.85
N ASN A 345 10.62 -8.69 16.68
CA ASN A 345 10.41 -8.63 18.13
C ASN A 345 9.32 -7.63 18.53
N ALA A 346 9.20 -6.52 17.83
CA ALA A 346 8.14 -5.55 18.06
C ALA A 346 6.75 -6.20 17.87
N ILE A 347 6.52 -6.93 16.76
CA ILE A 347 5.26 -7.64 16.54
C ILE A 347 5.02 -8.74 17.57
N GLU A 348 6.02 -9.55 17.90
CA GLU A 348 5.88 -10.63 18.89
C GLU A 348 5.56 -10.10 20.29
N THR A 349 5.96 -8.89 20.61
CA THR A 349 5.61 -8.20 21.87
C THR A 349 4.33 -7.36 21.78
N GLY A 350 3.66 -7.37 20.62
CA GLY A 350 2.40 -6.67 20.39
C GLY A 350 2.57 -5.16 20.22
N VAL A 351 3.74 -4.70 19.80
CA VAL A 351 4.02 -3.32 19.43
C VAL A 351 3.60 -3.09 17.98
N ASN A 352 2.95 -1.97 17.69
CA ASN A 352 2.57 -1.59 16.32
C ASN A 352 3.82 -1.27 15.49
N VAL A 353 3.93 -1.85 14.30
CA VAL A 353 5.06 -1.61 13.41
C VAL A 353 4.57 -1.04 12.08
N LEU A 354 5.16 0.08 11.67
CA LEU A 354 4.89 0.76 10.41
C LEU A 354 6.16 0.74 9.56
N THR A 355 6.08 0.14 8.39
CA THR A 355 7.23 -0.04 7.48
C THR A 355 7.23 0.91 6.29
N SER A 356 6.26 1.82 6.22
CA SER A 356 6.10 2.86 5.22
C SER A 356 5.93 4.22 5.88
N LEU A 357 6.55 5.27 5.34
CA LEU A 357 6.35 6.64 5.78
C LEU A 357 4.93 7.12 5.48
N ASP A 358 4.35 6.69 4.36
CA ASP A 358 2.97 7.05 3.99
C ASP A 358 1.97 6.53 5.03
N THR A 359 2.14 5.28 5.49
CA THR A 359 1.32 4.71 6.57
C THR A 359 1.55 5.42 7.91
N ALA A 360 2.80 5.82 8.20
CA ALA A 360 3.12 6.58 9.42
C ALA A 360 2.51 7.98 9.40
N GLU A 361 2.54 8.66 8.26
CA GLU A 361 1.88 9.94 8.05
C GLU A 361 0.36 9.82 8.19
N ALA A 362 -0.23 8.78 7.61
CA ALA A 362 -1.66 8.48 7.73
C ALA A 362 -2.08 8.27 9.18
N LEU A 363 -1.29 7.52 9.97
CA LEU A 363 -1.55 7.34 11.39
C LEU A 363 -1.47 8.66 12.15
N ALA A 364 -0.44 9.49 11.93
CA ALA A 364 -0.33 10.80 12.55
C ALA A 364 -1.55 11.68 12.21
N THR A 365 -1.94 11.71 10.92
CA THR A 365 -3.10 12.46 10.43
C THR A 365 -4.39 12.04 11.13
N SER A 366 -4.60 10.73 11.29
CA SER A 366 -5.80 10.22 11.95
C SER A 366 -5.84 10.57 13.43
N LEU A 367 -4.69 10.53 14.13
CA LEU A 367 -4.61 10.85 15.56
C LEU A 367 -4.75 12.34 15.87
N GLU A 368 -4.30 13.22 14.98
CA GLU A 368 -4.39 14.68 15.16
C GLU A 368 -5.81 15.21 15.00
N ASN A 369 -6.58 14.62 14.10
CA ASN A 369 -7.81 15.21 13.58
C ASN A 369 -9.07 14.39 13.92
N THR A 370 -8.97 13.40 14.81
CA THR A 370 -10.11 12.58 15.22
C THR A 370 -10.50 12.87 16.67
N ASP A 371 -11.75 13.26 16.89
CA ASP A 371 -12.32 13.34 18.23
C ASP A 371 -12.69 11.93 18.71
N LEU A 372 -11.82 11.35 19.53
CA LEU A 372 -11.99 9.99 20.04
C LEU A 372 -13.21 9.81 20.95
N ASN A 373 -13.76 10.92 21.48
CA ASN A 373 -14.91 10.88 22.36
C ASN A 373 -16.25 10.98 21.61
N ASN A 374 -16.21 11.37 20.34
CA ASN A 374 -17.39 11.62 19.53
C ASN A 374 -17.25 11.06 18.11
N LEU A 375 -17.10 9.74 18.03
CA LEU A 375 -17.00 9.06 16.73
C LEU A 375 -18.38 8.92 16.10
N SER A 376 -18.49 9.25 14.80
CA SER A 376 -19.71 9.09 14.00
C SER A 376 -20.06 7.60 13.81
N LEU A 377 -21.33 7.30 13.59
CA LEU A 377 -21.79 5.95 13.27
C LEU A 377 -22.46 5.96 11.89
N ILE A 378 -22.00 5.11 11.01
CA ILE A 378 -22.64 4.87 9.71
C ILE A 378 -23.16 3.43 9.69
N ASP A 379 -24.47 3.28 9.56
CA ASP A 379 -25.09 1.97 9.42
C ASP A 379 -24.87 1.43 8.01
N ILE A 380 -23.95 0.48 7.88
CA ILE A 380 -23.62 -0.16 6.60
C ILE A 380 -24.78 -0.96 5.99
N ALA A 381 -25.78 -1.36 6.78
CA ALA A 381 -26.97 -2.04 6.25
C ALA A 381 -27.91 -1.09 5.47
N THR A 382 -27.77 0.21 5.68
CA THR A 382 -28.58 1.23 4.97
C THR A 382 -27.92 1.74 3.69
N ILE A 383 -26.65 1.46 3.46
CA ILE A 383 -25.88 1.92 2.28
C ILE A 383 -26.54 1.47 0.97
N ALA A 384 -26.99 0.22 0.91
CA ALA A 384 -27.66 -0.34 -0.28
C ALA A 384 -29.03 0.29 -0.61
N ARG A 385 -29.55 1.16 0.28
CA ARG A 385 -30.86 1.82 0.14
C ARG A 385 -30.74 3.31 -0.20
N ARG A 386 -29.54 3.86 -0.26
CA ARG A 386 -29.24 5.24 -0.66
C ARG A 386 -28.83 5.32 -2.13
#